data_2e4065b2eacaf149a9ed1fafaa2db80c
#
_entry.id   2e4065b2eacaf149a9ed1fafaa2db80c
#
_cell.length_a   1.000
_cell.length_b   1.000
_cell.length_c   1.000
_cell.angle_alpha   90.00
_cell.angle_beta   90.00
_cell.angle_gamma   90.00
#
_symmetry.space_group_name_H-M   'P 1'
#
loop_
_entity.id
_entity.type
_entity.pdbx_description
1 polymer ?
#
loop_
_entity_poly.entity_id
_entity_poly.type
_entity_poly.pdbx_seq_one_letter_code
_entity_poly.pdbx_strand_id
1 'polypeptide(L)' 'MMSNTKFPYSLVFTYDNGDQFIAGEYGTLREALQAKIRCKHEIGQADICGRVVEAITILNGGENETN' A
#
# COMPACT_ATOMS: atom_id res chain seq x y z
N MET A 1 -12.43 -8.16 -17.76
CA MET A 1 -12.42 -7.95 -17.41
C MET A 1 -12.57 -7.32 -16.74
N MET A 2 -12.70 -7.02 -16.40
CA MET A 2 -12.82 -6.50 -16.02
C MET A 2 -12.58 -5.77 -15.30
N SER A 3 -12.36 -5.27 -15.19
CA SER A 3 -11.93 -4.45 -14.62
C SER A 3 -12.70 -3.63 -13.80
N ASN A 4 -13.45 -3.76 -13.28
CA ASN A 4 -14.17 -3.14 -12.51
C ASN A 4 -13.61 -2.99 -11.20
N THR A 5 -12.50 -2.39 -11.01
CA THR A 5 -11.81 -2.28 -9.79
C THR A 5 -12.45 -1.21 -8.96
N LYS A 6 -13.06 -1.55 -7.84
CA LYS A 6 -13.63 -0.58 -6.99
C LYS A 6 -12.61 0.09 -6.14
N PHE A 7 -11.48 -0.55 -5.89
CA PHE A 7 -10.44 -0.03 -5.03
C PHE A 7 -9.13 -0.06 -5.78
N PRO A 8 -8.93 0.88 -6.70
CA PRO A 8 -7.72 0.82 -7.55
C PRO A 8 -6.44 1.19 -6.83
N TYR A 9 -6.54 1.79 -5.65
CA TYR A 9 -5.34 2.23 -4.96
C TYR A 9 -5.02 1.28 -3.82
N SER A 10 -3.83 0.74 -3.79
CA SER A 10 -3.39 -0.18 -2.74
C SER A 10 -2.29 0.45 -1.92
N LEU A 11 -2.39 0.31 -0.62
CA LEU A 11 -1.35 0.78 0.28
C LEU A 11 -0.45 -0.40 0.59
N VAL A 12 0.82 -0.29 0.26
CA VAL A 12 1.75 -1.40 0.33
C VAL A 12 2.88 -1.07 1.27
N PHE A 13 3.10 -1.96 2.23
CA PHE A 13 4.25 -1.87 3.12
C PHE A 13 5.36 -2.70 2.51
N THR A 14 6.55 -2.13 2.43
CA THR A 14 7.73 -2.85 1.98
C THR A 14 8.63 -3.05 3.18
N TYR A 15 9.03 -4.28 3.43
CA TYR A 15 9.87 -4.60 4.57
C TYR A 15 11.33 -4.62 4.18
N ASP A 16 12.19 -4.58 5.17
CA ASP A 16 13.63 -4.49 4.96
C ASP A 16 14.21 -5.70 4.25
N ASN A 17 13.50 -6.82 4.26
CA ASN A 17 13.98 -8.01 3.55
C ASN A 17 13.41 -8.07 2.13
N GLY A 18 12.69 -7.06 1.70
CA GLY A 18 12.12 -7.03 0.35
C GLY A 18 10.71 -7.54 0.25
N ASP A 19 10.14 -8.09 1.31
CA ASP A 19 8.78 -8.57 1.28
C ASP A 19 7.83 -7.39 1.22
N GLN A 20 6.64 -7.62 0.68
CA GLN A 20 5.64 -6.59 0.58
C GLN A 20 4.31 -7.11 1.10
N PHE A 21 3.52 -6.22 1.66
CA PHE A 21 2.25 -6.59 2.23
C PHE A 21 1.24 -5.51 1.87
N ILE A 22 0.07 -5.89 1.34
CA ILE A 22 -0.96 -4.93 1.03
C ILE A 22 -1.73 -4.66 2.30
N ALA A 23 -1.57 -3.46 2.83
CA ALA A 23 -2.17 -3.09 4.09
C ALA A 23 -3.59 -2.58 3.93
N GLY A 24 -3.98 -2.16 2.74
CA GLY A 24 -5.33 -1.69 2.53
C GLY A 24 -5.58 -1.32 1.09
N GLU A 25 -6.84 -1.20 0.72
CA GLU A 25 -7.21 -0.81 -0.63
C GLU A 25 -8.22 0.32 -0.52
N TYR A 26 -8.12 1.27 -1.42
CA TYR A 26 -8.92 2.49 -1.34
C TYR A 26 -9.47 2.87 -2.69
N GLY A 27 -10.60 3.53 -2.69
CA GLY A 27 -11.27 3.92 -3.93
C GLY A 27 -10.72 5.19 -4.55
N THR A 28 -10.10 6.05 -3.77
CA THR A 28 -9.55 7.29 -4.28
C THR A 28 -8.14 7.47 -3.78
N LEU A 29 -7.37 8.25 -4.52
CA LEU A 29 -6.01 8.55 -4.11
C LEU A 29 -6.00 9.31 -2.79
N ARG A 30 -6.98 10.18 -2.59
CA ARG A 30 -7.04 10.95 -1.36
C ARG A 30 -7.15 10.05 -0.16
N GLU A 31 -8.02 9.02 -0.23
CA GLU A 31 -8.16 8.09 0.86
C GLU A 31 -6.87 7.32 1.10
N ALA A 32 -6.22 6.92 0.03
CA ALA A 32 -4.96 6.18 0.15
C ALA A 32 -3.87 7.04 0.78
N LEU A 33 -3.82 8.32 0.41
CA LEU A 33 -2.83 9.23 0.97
C LEU A 33 -3.09 9.46 2.45
N GLN A 34 -4.35 9.59 2.84
CA GLN A 34 -4.66 9.77 4.24
C GLN A 34 -4.27 8.52 5.04
N ALA A 35 -4.50 7.36 4.48
CA ALA A 35 -4.11 6.12 5.14
C ALA A 35 -2.59 6.04 5.27
N LYS A 36 -1.87 6.46 4.23
CA LYS A 36 -0.42 6.44 4.28
C LYS A 36 0.09 7.33 5.39
N ILE A 37 -0.50 8.51 5.55
CA ILE A 37 -0.09 9.42 6.59
C ILE A 37 -0.36 8.81 7.97
N ARG A 38 -1.52 8.16 8.14
CA ARG A 38 -1.83 7.55 9.41
C ARG A 38 -0.92 6.39 9.73
N CYS A 39 -0.43 5.68 8.73
CA CYS A 39 0.43 4.54 8.95
C CYS A 39 1.90 4.90 8.96
N LYS A 40 2.23 6.18 8.82
CA LYS A 40 3.61 6.56 8.73
C LYS A 40 4.42 6.13 9.93
N HIS A 41 3.79 6.06 11.09
CA HIS A 41 4.51 5.64 12.29
C HIS A 41 4.94 4.18 12.25
N GLU A 42 4.40 3.40 11.29
CA GLU A 42 4.79 2.02 11.19
C GLU A 42 6.17 1.87 10.56
N ILE A 43 6.67 2.89 9.87
CA ILE A 43 8.00 2.81 9.27
C ILE A 43 9.02 2.70 10.41
N GLY A 44 9.85 1.70 10.33
CA GLY A 44 10.83 1.43 11.37
C GLY A 44 10.35 0.50 12.45
N GLN A 45 9.08 0.07 12.40
CA GLN A 45 8.56 -0.84 13.40
C GLN A 45 8.73 -2.26 12.94
N ALA A 46 9.06 -3.15 13.84
CA ALA A 46 9.22 -4.55 13.51
C ALA A 46 7.92 -5.29 13.75
N ASP A 47 7.60 -6.24 12.89
CA ASP A 47 6.43 -7.07 13.09
C ASP A 47 6.82 -8.27 13.96
N ILE A 48 5.89 -9.19 14.16
CA ILE A 48 6.15 -10.31 15.03
C ILE A 48 7.19 -11.27 14.46
N CYS A 49 7.45 -11.20 13.17
CA CYS A 49 8.46 -12.01 12.54
C CYS A 49 9.81 -11.31 12.50
N GLY A 50 9.89 -10.12 13.01
CA GLY A 50 11.14 -9.38 13.04
C GLY A 50 11.40 -8.56 11.80
N ARG A 51 10.48 -8.53 10.84
CA ARG A 51 10.67 -7.70 9.64
C ARG A 51 10.33 -6.26 9.98
N VAL A 52 11.09 -5.36 9.44
CA VAL A 52 10.92 -3.94 9.73
C VAL A 52 10.35 -3.24 8.51
N VAL A 53 9.31 -2.44 8.67
CA VAL A 53 8.72 -1.69 7.58
C VAL A 53 9.70 -0.63 7.14
N GLU A 54 10.10 -0.70 5.87
CA GLU A 54 11.07 0.20 5.34
C GLU A 54 10.42 1.33 4.58
N ALA A 55 9.33 1.09 3.93
CA ALA A 55 8.65 2.09 3.12
C ALA A 55 7.18 1.78 2.98
N ILE A 56 6.38 2.81 2.76
CA ILE A 56 4.96 2.66 2.49
C ILE A 56 4.70 3.33 1.15
N THR A 57 4.10 2.59 0.23
CA THR A 57 3.91 3.04 -1.14
C THR A 57 2.46 2.88 -1.53
N ILE A 58 1.97 3.76 -2.39
CA ILE A 58 0.64 3.63 -2.93
C ILE A 58 0.77 3.16 -4.38
N LEU A 59 0.15 2.04 -4.68
CA LEU A 59 0.12 1.53 -6.03
C LEU A 59 -1.23 1.82 -6.63
N ASN A 60 -1.22 2.26 -7.87
CA ASN A 60 -2.46 2.56 -8.58
C ASN A 60 -2.66 1.51 -9.65
N GLY A 61 -3.31 0.42 -9.29
CA GLY A 61 -3.52 -0.67 -10.24
C GLY A 61 -4.51 -0.35 -11.30
N GLY A 62 -5.44 0.54 -11.02
CA GLY A 62 -6.45 0.84 -12.00
C GLY A 62 -5.94 1.61 -13.18
N GLU A 63 -4.86 2.38 -13.00
CA GLU A 63 -4.36 3.14 -14.08
C GLU A 63 -3.57 2.37 -15.02
N ASN A 64 -3.05 1.26 -14.66
CA ASN A 64 -2.24 0.49 -15.52
C ASN A 64 -2.93 -0.05 -16.63
N GLU A 65 -4.20 -0.17 -16.59
CA GLU A 65 -4.80 -0.77 -17.61
C GLU A 65 -5.02 0.00 -18.72
N THR A 66 -4.84 1.20 -18.67
CA THR A 66 -5.14 1.96 -19.79
C THR A 66 -4.15 2.03 -20.73
N ASN A 67 -3.24 1.47 -20.66
CA ASN A 67 -2.29 1.59 -21.66
C ASN A 67 -2.19 0.79 -22.56
#